data_db050e73910fcedf583703f01bc3aa33
#
_entry.id   db050e73910fcedf583703f01bc3aa33
#
_cell.length_a   1.000
_cell.length_b   1.000
_cell.length_c   1.000
_cell.angle_alpha   90.00
_cell.angle_beta   90.00
_cell.angle_gamma   90.00
#
_symmetry.space_group_name_H-M   'P 1'
#
loop_
_entity.id
_entity.type
_entity.pdbx_description
1 polymer ?
#
loop_
_entity_poly.entity_id
_entity_poly.type
_entity_poly.pdbx_seq_one_letter_code
_entity_poly.pdbx_strand_id
1 'polypeptide(L)'
;MNKKILSLALMMGAFVSMSAQSTARKFVLQNSADGNSLLTCYLPQNPTGRAVVDCPGGGYAHLALDHEGHQWAEYFNKQGIAFFVLKYRMPQGDHNIPLSDAYQAMRTVRDSAAVWHINKEDVGIMGFSAGGHLASSVSTHAEYDARPNFSILFYPVISMNPDLGHAGSSYNFLGNEGVKDQKLVDEWSNDKAVRPHLTPRAILLMSNDDEVVPPVTNGVAYYSAMRNAGNECTMHVYPTAGHGWGFRDADHGFPYHEQMLDDLTAWLRSLPKPNPSAIRVACIGNSITDGFGIPMADVKGYPAQLQQKLGDGYEVKNYGVSARTMMNKGDIPYMKELAWRNAQAFLPNIVIIKLGTNDAKTHNWAQGAEEYRQSMQAMIDTLKALPSKPKIYLCSPIPAFKDSWTISDSVIVNAEMPIIQKLAKKNKCAYIDLHTSYIYKDMMLSDGIHPNAKGAEKMAGIIFDAIRKK
;
A
#
# COMPACT_ATOMS: atom_id res chain seq x y z
N MET A 1 -48.20 -38.34 25.46
CA MET A 1 -47.45 -37.10 25.00
C MET A 1 -45.97 -37.45 24.95
N ASN A 2 -45.47 -37.61 23.74
CA ASN A 2 -44.12 -38.12 23.45
C ASN A 2 -43.07 -37.04 23.58
N LYS A 3 -41.97 -37.29 24.33
CA LYS A 3 -40.72 -36.58 24.20
C LYS A 3 -39.67 -37.59 23.77
N LYS A 4 -39.21 -37.46 22.53
CA LYS A 4 -38.08 -38.20 21.97
C LYS A 4 -36.79 -37.57 22.48
N ILE A 5 -35.99 -38.37 23.17
CA ILE A 5 -34.61 -38.08 23.52
C ILE A 5 -33.75 -38.51 22.34
N LEU A 6 -33.01 -37.55 21.76
CA LEU A 6 -32.05 -37.79 20.67
C LEU A 6 -30.66 -37.97 21.30
N SER A 7 -30.15 -39.19 21.26
CA SER A 7 -28.81 -39.53 21.70
C SER A 7 -27.79 -39.10 20.66
N LEU A 8 -26.85 -38.20 21.01
CA LEU A 8 -25.74 -37.78 20.18
C LEU A 8 -24.58 -38.78 20.44
N ALA A 9 -24.32 -39.66 19.48
CA ALA A 9 -23.14 -40.52 19.51
C ALA A 9 -21.89 -39.74 19.13
N LEU A 10 -20.94 -39.62 20.06
CA LEU A 10 -19.63 -39.03 19.84
C LEU A 10 -18.77 -40.05 19.08
N MET A 11 -18.60 -39.88 17.76
CA MET A 11 -17.56 -40.59 17.00
C MET A 11 -16.25 -39.82 17.15
N MET A 12 -15.32 -40.36 17.94
CA MET A 12 -13.90 -40.00 17.86
C MET A 12 -13.35 -40.52 16.53
N GLY A 13 -13.32 -39.68 15.52
CA GLY A 13 -12.58 -39.91 14.29
C GLY A 13 -11.13 -39.50 14.49
N ALA A 14 -10.21 -40.49 14.42
CA ALA A 14 -8.79 -40.24 14.33
C ALA A 14 -8.51 -39.32 13.13
N PHE A 15 -8.06 -38.09 13.37
CA PHE A 15 -7.52 -37.24 12.32
C PHE A 15 -6.18 -37.80 11.87
N VAL A 16 -6.19 -38.66 10.87
CA VAL A 16 -5.03 -38.92 10.02
C VAL A 16 -4.86 -37.63 9.18
N SER A 17 -3.88 -36.82 9.48
CA SER A 17 -3.47 -35.71 8.63
C SER A 17 -2.85 -36.29 7.36
N MET A 18 -3.67 -36.70 6.41
CA MET A 18 -3.22 -36.83 5.02
C MET A 18 -2.96 -35.41 4.53
N SER A 19 -1.69 -35.03 4.39
CA SER A 19 -1.30 -33.93 3.54
C SER A 19 -1.74 -34.28 2.11
N ALA A 20 -2.94 -33.83 1.74
CA ALA A 20 -3.38 -33.93 0.36
C ALA A 20 -2.41 -33.07 -0.47
N GLN A 21 -1.51 -33.70 -1.21
CA GLN A 21 -0.69 -33.02 -2.22
C GLN A 21 -1.66 -32.27 -3.14
N SER A 22 -1.65 -30.94 -3.07
CA SER A 22 -2.47 -30.10 -3.93
C SER A 22 -2.02 -30.33 -5.37
N THR A 23 -2.91 -30.75 -6.23
CA THR A 23 -2.65 -30.85 -7.68
C THR A 23 -2.76 -29.45 -8.27
N ALA A 24 -1.86 -29.09 -9.20
CA ALA A 24 -1.97 -27.85 -9.95
C ALA A 24 -3.34 -27.77 -10.63
N ARG A 25 -4.06 -26.65 -10.46
CA ARG A 25 -5.43 -26.49 -10.96
C ARG A 25 -5.55 -25.28 -11.86
N LYS A 26 -6.25 -25.44 -12.99
CA LYS A 26 -6.66 -24.35 -13.87
C LYS A 26 -8.19 -24.32 -13.95
N PHE A 27 -8.79 -23.15 -13.75
CA PHE A 27 -10.23 -22.93 -13.93
C PHE A 27 -10.49 -21.45 -14.21
N VAL A 28 -11.71 -21.12 -14.62
CA VAL A 28 -12.14 -19.76 -14.95
C VAL A 28 -13.29 -19.35 -14.05
N LEU A 29 -13.23 -18.13 -13.54
CA LEU A 29 -14.30 -17.50 -12.77
C LEU A 29 -14.89 -16.33 -13.56
N GLN A 30 -16.19 -16.13 -13.43
CA GLN A 30 -16.86 -14.90 -13.83
C GLN A 30 -16.44 -13.79 -12.84
N ASN A 31 -15.93 -12.67 -13.37
CA ASN A 31 -15.42 -11.55 -12.57
C ASN A 31 -16.36 -10.34 -12.55
N SER A 32 -17.26 -10.22 -13.53
CA SER A 32 -18.31 -9.19 -13.58
C SER A 32 -19.69 -9.80 -13.65
N ALA A 33 -20.73 -9.09 -13.17
CA ALA A 33 -22.09 -9.57 -13.14
C ALA A 33 -22.66 -9.88 -14.53
N ASP A 34 -22.19 -9.19 -15.56
CA ASP A 34 -22.59 -9.40 -16.97
C ASP A 34 -21.84 -10.56 -17.67
N GLY A 35 -20.88 -11.19 -16.99
CA GLY A 35 -20.07 -12.29 -17.52
C GLY A 35 -19.00 -11.90 -18.55
N ASN A 36 -18.83 -10.61 -18.84
CA ASN A 36 -17.89 -10.14 -19.86
C ASN A 36 -16.45 -10.00 -19.34
N SER A 37 -16.25 -9.87 -18.02
CA SER A 37 -14.96 -9.96 -17.35
C SER A 37 -14.76 -11.35 -16.74
N LEU A 38 -13.59 -11.95 -17.00
CA LEU A 38 -13.25 -13.31 -16.57
C LEU A 38 -11.90 -13.31 -15.85
N LEU A 39 -11.77 -14.17 -14.85
CA LEU A 39 -10.51 -14.41 -14.14
C LEU A 39 -10.08 -15.86 -14.35
N THR A 40 -9.02 -16.08 -15.14
CA THR A 40 -8.44 -17.41 -15.31
C THR A 40 -7.44 -17.67 -14.19
N CYS A 41 -7.71 -18.69 -13.39
CA CYS A 41 -6.96 -19.03 -12.18
C CYS A 41 -5.99 -20.17 -12.47
N TYR A 42 -4.72 -20.01 -12.11
CA TYR A 42 -3.65 -21.00 -12.15
C TYR A 42 -3.09 -21.20 -10.76
N LEU A 43 -3.51 -22.26 -10.07
CA LEU A 43 -3.06 -22.55 -8.71
C LEU A 43 -1.91 -23.55 -8.75
N PRO A 44 -0.78 -23.27 -8.08
CA PRO A 44 0.38 -24.16 -8.07
C PRO A 44 0.12 -25.42 -7.23
N GLN A 45 0.86 -26.48 -7.53
CA GLN A 45 0.83 -27.72 -6.74
C GLN A 45 1.33 -27.51 -5.30
N ASN A 46 2.39 -26.71 -5.14
CA ASN A 46 3.01 -26.41 -3.85
C ASN A 46 2.95 -24.90 -3.57
N PRO A 47 1.83 -24.39 -3.03
CA PRO A 47 1.64 -22.95 -2.85
C PRO A 47 2.59 -22.39 -1.77
N THR A 48 3.22 -21.24 -2.07
CA THR A 48 4.01 -20.47 -1.11
C THR A 48 3.16 -19.50 -0.29
N GLY A 49 1.91 -19.30 -0.69
CA GLY A 49 1.01 -18.28 -0.17
C GLY A 49 1.01 -17.00 -1.01
N ARG A 50 2.00 -16.77 -1.87
CA ARG A 50 2.03 -15.59 -2.76
C ARG A 50 1.11 -15.76 -3.96
N ALA A 51 0.50 -14.66 -4.40
CA ALA A 51 -0.36 -14.62 -5.57
C ALA A 51 -0.11 -13.37 -6.41
N VAL A 52 -0.39 -13.45 -7.71
CA VAL A 52 -0.28 -12.33 -8.65
C VAL A 52 -1.53 -12.28 -9.54
N VAL A 53 -2.20 -11.15 -9.59
CA VAL A 53 -3.27 -10.84 -10.56
C VAL A 53 -2.62 -10.10 -11.73
N ASP A 54 -2.85 -10.60 -12.93
CA ASP A 54 -2.24 -10.08 -14.15
C ASP A 54 -3.27 -9.33 -15.01
N CYS A 55 -2.84 -8.17 -15.53
CA CYS A 55 -3.58 -7.30 -16.41
C CYS A 55 -2.83 -7.20 -17.77
N PRO A 56 -3.18 -7.99 -18.77
CA PRO A 56 -2.56 -7.93 -20.10
C PRO A 56 -2.74 -6.57 -20.77
N GLY A 57 -1.79 -6.19 -21.63
CA GLY A 57 -1.86 -4.96 -22.41
C GLY A 57 -2.75 -5.06 -23.64
N GLY A 58 -2.67 -4.06 -24.53
CA GLY A 58 -3.43 -3.96 -25.76
C GLY A 58 -4.10 -2.60 -25.96
N GLY A 59 -3.53 -1.53 -25.38
CA GLY A 59 -3.95 -0.14 -25.62
C GLY A 59 -5.35 0.19 -25.12
N TYR A 60 -5.95 -0.62 -24.24
CA TYR A 60 -7.38 -0.57 -23.88
C TYR A 60 -8.34 -0.74 -25.06
N ALA A 61 -7.87 -1.30 -26.17
CA ALA A 61 -8.67 -1.63 -27.36
C ALA A 61 -8.88 -3.14 -27.50
N HIS A 62 -7.95 -3.94 -27.02
CA HIS A 62 -7.97 -5.40 -26.99
C HIS A 62 -7.11 -5.92 -25.84
N LEU A 63 -6.95 -7.25 -25.71
CA LEU A 63 -6.10 -7.87 -24.71
C LEU A 63 -5.10 -8.84 -25.35
N ALA A 64 -3.82 -8.68 -25.04
CA ALA A 64 -2.74 -9.57 -25.44
C ALA A 64 -2.64 -10.79 -24.50
N LEU A 65 -3.72 -11.58 -24.40
CA LEU A 65 -3.92 -12.63 -23.39
C LEU A 65 -2.86 -13.73 -23.39
N ASP A 66 -2.17 -13.97 -24.51
CA ASP A 66 -1.20 -15.07 -24.61
C ASP A 66 0.14 -14.69 -23.97
N HIS A 67 0.95 -13.87 -24.67
CA HIS A 67 2.33 -13.53 -24.25
C HIS A 67 2.41 -12.51 -23.10
N GLU A 68 1.36 -11.74 -22.86
CA GLU A 68 1.22 -10.84 -21.72
C GLU A 68 0.25 -11.38 -20.66
N GLY A 69 -0.10 -12.67 -20.72
CA GLY A 69 -1.04 -13.30 -19.81
C GLY A 69 -0.73 -14.78 -19.58
N HIS A 70 -1.39 -15.67 -20.33
CA HIS A 70 -1.42 -17.10 -20.03
C HIS A 70 -0.04 -17.78 -20.03
N GLN A 71 0.91 -17.32 -20.86
CA GLN A 71 2.26 -17.88 -20.93
C GLN A 71 3.07 -17.70 -19.64
N TRP A 72 2.74 -16.71 -18.80
CA TRP A 72 3.37 -16.49 -17.51
C TRP A 72 2.98 -17.49 -16.42
N ALA A 73 1.88 -18.22 -16.62
CA ALA A 73 1.33 -19.09 -15.58
C ALA A 73 2.31 -20.18 -15.10
N GLU A 74 3.01 -20.80 -16.03
CA GLU A 74 3.99 -21.86 -15.70
C GLU A 74 5.18 -21.31 -14.90
N TYR A 75 5.70 -20.12 -15.28
CA TYR A 75 6.79 -19.45 -14.58
C TYR A 75 6.43 -19.17 -13.10
N PHE A 76 5.27 -18.62 -12.83
CA PHE A 76 4.82 -18.35 -11.46
C PHE A 76 4.50 -19.64 -10.70
N ASN A 77 3.79 -20.58 -11.32
CA ASN A 77 3.41 -21.83 -10.67
C ASN A 77 4.61 -22.71 -10.29
N LYS A 78 5.71 -22.74 -11.10
CA LYS A 78 6.97 -23.40 -10.75
C LYS A 78 7.61 -22.83 -9.47
N GLN A 79 7.36 -21.55 -9.15
CA GLN A 79 7.83 -20.90 -7.95
C GLN A 79 6.83 -21.01 -6.77
N GLY A 80 5.73 -21.75 -6.94
CA GLY A 80 4.68 -21.91 -5.94
C GLY A 80 3.80 -20.66 -5.78
N ILE A 81 3.80 -19.74 -6.76
CA ILE A 81 3.01 -18.51 -6.76
C ILE A 81 1.72 -18.76 -7.56
N ALA A 82 0.57 -18.48 -6.95
CA ALA A 82 -0.71 -18.54 -7.66
C ALA A 82 -0.81 -17.38 -8.66
N PHE A 83 -1.29 -17.66 -9.86
CA PHE A 83 -1.33 -16.70 -10.95
C PHE A 83 -2.74 -16.57 -11.53
N PHE A 84 -3.19 -15.34 -11.79
CA PHE A 84 -4.56 -15.04 -12.19
C PHE A 84 -4.55 -14.08 -13.37
N VAL A 85 -5.00 -14.51 -14.53
CA VAL A 85 -5.09 -13.68 -15.74
C VAL A 85 -6.47 -13.04 -15.81
N LEU A 86 -6.51 -11.73 -15.75
CA LEU A 86 -7.73 -10.95 -15.82
C LEU A 86 -8.06 -10.57 -17.28
N LYS A 87 -9.13 -11.11 -17.81
CA LYS A 87 -9.78 -10.61 -19.01
C LYS A 87 -10.71 -9.46 -18.59
N TYR A 88 -10.17 -8.24 -18.50
CA TYR A 88 -10.97 -7.06 -18.15
C TYR A 88 -11.71 -6.48 -19.35
N ARG A 89 -12.82 -5.78 -19.08
CA ARG A 89 -13.63 -5.12 -20.11
C ARG A 89 -12.94 -3.84 -20.60
N MET A 90 -13.11 -3.58 -21.89
CA MET A 90 -12.57 -2.36 -22.49
C MET A 90 -13.33 -1.12 -21.98
N PRO A 91 -12.63 -0.02 -21.68
CA PRO A 91 -13.22 1.16 -21.06
C PRO A 91 -14.18 1.92 -21.98
N GLN A 92 -13.88 2.01 -23.28
CA GLN A 92 -14.67 2.79 -24.25
C GLN A 92 -14.91 4.25 -23.77
N GLY A 93 -13.91 4.84 -23.11
CA GLY A 93 -13.97 6.18 -22.53
C GLY A 93 -14.47 6.25 -21.09
N ASP A 94 -14.91 5.13 -20.49
CA ASP A 94 -15.26 5.04 -19.06
C ASP A 94 -14.22 4.20 -18.32
N HIS A 95 -13.28 4.89 -17.70
CA HIS A 95 -12.19 4.29 -16.91
C HIS A 95 -12.68 3.42 -15.74
N ASN A 96 -13.91 3.62 -15.24
CA ASN A 96 -14.44 2.84 -14.12
C ASN A 96 -14.68 1.38 -14.52
N ILE A 97 -14.88 1.09 -15.80
CA ILE A 97 -15.14 -0.29 -16.28
C ILE A 97 -13.96 -1.20 -15.98
N PRO A 98 -12.74 -1.00 -16.55
CA PRO A 98 -11.60 -1.86 -16.27
C PRO A 98 -11.12 -1.77 -14.82
N LEU A 99 -11.24 -0.61 -14.17
CA LEU A 99 -10.89 -0.46 -12.74
C LEU A 99 -11.78 -1.32 -11.86
N SER A 100 -13.10 -1.33 -12.09
CA SER A 100 -14.02 -2.18 -11.32
C SER A 100 -13.69 -3.67 -11.47
N ASP A 101 -13.29 -4.10 -12.67
CA ASP A 101 -12.89 -5.47 -12.94
C ASP A 101 -11.60 -5.84 -12.20
N ALA A 102 -10.61 -4.94 -12.22
CA ALA A 102 -9.34 -5.17 -11.52
C ALA A 102 -9.52 -5.15 -9.99
N TYR A 103 -10.32 -4.24 -9.45
CA TYR A 103 -10.66 -4.25 -8.02
C TYR A 103 -11.39 -5.53 -7.60
N GLN A 104 -12.34 -5.98 -8.43
CA GLN A 104 -13.07 -7.23 -8.14
C GLN A 104 -12.15 -8.45 -8.18
N ALA A 105 -11.22 -8.53 -9.15
CA ALA A 105 -10.25 -9.61 -9.21
C ALA A 105 -9.37 -9.68 -7.96
N MET A 106 -8.85 -8.52 -7.49
CA MET A 106 -8.06 -8.43 -6.27
C MET A 106 -8.86 -8.90 -5.03
N ARG A 107 -10.13 -8.48 -4.90
CA ARG A 107 -11.01 -8.92 -3.82
C ARG A 107 -11.29 -10.42 -3.91
N THR A 108 -11.63 -10.94 -5.09
CA THR A 108 -11.90 -12.37 -5.30
C THR A 108 -10.74 -13.25 -4.86
N VAL A 109 -9.49 -12.85 -5.20
CA VAL A 109 -8.29 -13.59 -4.77
C VAL A 109 -8.12 -13.55 -3.25
N ARG A 110 -8.36 -12.41 -2.60
CA ARG A 110 -8.26 -12.29 -1.14
C ARG A 110 -9.37 -13.01 -0.39
N ASP A 111 -10.61 -12.95 -0.89
CA ASP A 111 -11.75 -13.63 -0.28
C ASP A 111 -11.62 -15.15 -0.38
N SER A 112 -10.97 -15.63 -1.44
CA SER A 112 -10.71 -17.05 -1.68
C SER A 112 -9.39 -17.55 -1.06
N ALA A 113 -8.65 -16.69 -0.38
CA ALA A 113 -7.28 -16.97 0.08
C ALA A 113 -7.16 -18.24 0.92
N ALA A 114 -8.08 -18.49 1.84
CA ALA A 114 -8.09 -19.68 2.68
C ALA A 114 -8.25 -20.98 1.87
N VAL A 115 -9.12 -20.96 0.84
CA VAL A 115 -9.43 -22.13 -0.01
C VAL A 115 -8.31 -22.40 -1.02
N TRP A 116 -7.59 -21.35 -1.44
CA TRP A 116 -6.53 -21.44 -2.43
C TRP A 116 -5.12 -21.46 -1.82
N HIS A 117 -5.03 -21.53 -0.50
CA HIS A 117 -3.77 -21.49 0.27
C HIS A 117 -2.92 -20.25 -0.05
N ILE A 118 -3.58 -19.10 -0.17
CA ILE A 118 -2.97 -17.79 -0.41
C ILE A 118 -2.91 -17.01 0.91
N ASN A 119 -1.83 -16.26 1.13
CA ASN A 119 -1.79 -15.22 2.14
C ASN A 119 -2.38 -13.94 1.56
N LYS A 120 -3.52 -13.49 2.07
CA LYS A 120 -4.20 -12.27 1.58
C LYS A 120 -3.35 -10.99 1.69
N GLU A 121 -2.29 -11.00 2.52
CA GLU A 121 -1.33 -9.90 2.65
C GLU A 121 -0.09 -10.08 1.75
N ASP A 122 -0.12 -11.05 0.80
CA ASP A 122 0.94 -11.29 -0.19
C ASP A 122 0.36 -11.47 -1.60
N VAL A 123 -0.57 -10.58 -1.97
CA VAL A 123 -1.23 -10.56 -3.28
C VAL A 123 -0.74 -9.36 -4.07
N GLY A 124 0.02 -9.61 -5.12
CA GLY A 124 0.51 -8.61 -6.06
C GLY A 124 -0.39 -8.40 -7.26
N ILE A 125 -0.10 -7.34 -8.01
CA ILE A 125 -0.67 -7.09 -9.34
C ILE A 125 0.45 -6.97 -10.36
N MET A 126 0.24 -7.53 -11.54
CA MET A 126 1.14 -7.42 -12.69
C MET A 126 0.39 -6.77 -13.85
N GLY A 127 1.11 -6.07 -14.72
CA GLY A 127 0.49 -5.54 -15.93
C GLY A 127 1.50 -5.08 -16.95
N PHE A 128 1.04 -5.10 -18.21
CA PHE A 128 1.82 -4.82 -19.41
C PHE A 128 1.23 -3.63 -20.16
N SER A 129 2.05 -2.67 -20.60
CA SER A 129 1.57 -1.56 -21.44
C SER A 129 0.35 -0.83 -20.84
N ALA A 130 -0.79 -0.80 -21.49
CA ALA A 130 -2.06 -0.29 -20.95
C ALA A 130 -2.54 -1.10 -19.73
N GLY A 131 -2.29 -2.42 -19.68
CA GLY A 131 -2.51 -3.24 -18.47
C GLY A 131 -1.56 -2.86 -17.33
N GLY A 132 -0.35 -2.39 -17.64
CA GLY A 132 0.57 -1.78 -16.68
C GLY A 132 0.03 -0.46 -16.11
N HIS A 133 -0.69 0.33 -16.94
CA HIS A 133 -1.44 1.49 -16.46
C HIS A 133 -2.56 1.05 -15.51
N LEU A 134 -3.36 0.04 -15.86
CA LEU A 134 -4.41 -0.48 -15.01
C LEU A 134 -3.84 -0.98 -13.67
N ALA A 135 -2.77 -1.76 -13.70
CA ALA A 135 -2.10 -2.29 -12.50
C ALA A 135 -1.55 -1.17 -11.59
N SER A 136 -0.91 -0.15 -12.17
CA SER A 136 -0.43 1.01 -11.42
C SER A 136 -1.57 1.89 -10.91
N SER A 137 -2.70 1.99 -11.64
CA SER A 137 -3.91 2.68 -11.17
C SER A 137 -4.53 1.97 -9.96
N VAL A 138 -4.61 0.64 -9.97
CA VAL A 138 -5.04 -0.13 -8.78
C VAL A 138 -4.09 0.12 -7.61
N SER A 139 -2.79 0.19 -7.87
CA SER A 139 -1.76 0.42 -6.83
C SER A 139 -1.86 1.80 -6.18
N THR A 140 -2.25 2.83 -6.94
CA THR A 140 -2.30 4.22 -6.47
C THR A 140 -3.66 4.65 -5.95
N HIS A 141 -4.77 4.11 -6.48
CA HIS A 141 -6.13 4.58 -6.19
C HIS A 141 -6.98 3.62 -5.36
N ALA A 142 -6.72 2.29 -5.40
CA ALA A 142 -7.57 1.34 -4.71
C ALA A 142 -7.63 1.56 -3.19
N GLU A 143 -8.78 1.26 -2.61
CA GLU A 143 -8.93 1.12 -1.16
C GLU A 143 -8.18 -0.13 -0.66
N TYR A 144 -8.02 -0.27 0.65
CA TYR A 144 -7.19 -1.30 1.27
C TYR A 144 -7.51 -2.73 0.81
N ASP A 145 -8.79 -3.05 0.65
CA ASP A 145 -9.29 -4.38 0.30
C ASP A 145 -8.91 -4.83 -1.13
N ALA A 146 -8.74 -3.87 -2.06
CA ALA A 146 -8.35 -4.12 -3.44
C ALA A 146 -6.90 -3.69 -3.75
N ARG A 147 -6.21 -2.92 -2.85
CA ARG A 147 -4.84 -2.46 -3.10
C ARG A 147 -3.86 -3.64 -3.04
N PRO A 148 -2.99 -3.82 -4.05
CA PRO A 148 -1.99 -4.89 -4.05
C PRO A 148 -0.93 -4.67 -2.96
N ASN A 149 -0.21 -5.74 -2.61
CA ASN A 149 0.91 -5.68 -1.69
C ASN A 149 2.24 -5.36 -2.40
N PHE A 150 2.29 -5.62 -3.72
CA PHE A 150 3.40 -5.27 -4.62
C PHE A 150 2.91 -5.20 -6.07
N SER A 151 3.69 -4.55 -6.95
CA SER A 151 3.38 -4.38 -8.38
C SER A 151 4.53 -4.81 -9.26
N ILE A 152 4.22 -5.48 -10.37
CA ILE A 152 5.16 -5.88 -11.42
C ILE A 152 4.69 -5.19 -12.72
N LEU A 153 5.46 -4.23 -13.21
CA LEU A 153 5.05 -3.35 -14.30
C LEU A 153 5.99 -3.51 -15.50
N PHE A 154 5.48 -4.07 -16.58
CA PHE A 154 6.22 -4.26 -17.83
C PHE A 154 5.90 -3.13 -18.81
N TYR A 155 6.92 -2.38 -19.21
CA TYR A 155 6.80 -1.23 -20.15
C TYR A 155 5.48 -0.47 -19.98
N PRO A 156 5.14 -0.06 -18.73
CA PRO A 156 3.82 0.41 -18.40
C PRO A 156 3.52 1.77 -19.04
N VAL A 157 2.33 1.95 -19.58
CA VAL A 157 1.77 3.30 -19.72
C VAL A 157 1.57 3.85 -18.31
N ILE A 158 2.00 5.07 -18.07
CA ILE A 158 1.88 5.77 -16.77
C ILE A 158 1.18 7.10 -16.94
N SER A 159 1.63 7.89 -17.94
CA SER A 159 1.01 9.18 -18.25
C SER A 159 -0.24 9.00 -19.09
N MET A 160 -1.33 9.63 -18.68
CA MET A 160 -2.55 9.77 -19.50
C MET A 160 -2.54 11.02 -20.38
N ASN A 161 -1.46 11.81 -20.37
CA ASN A 161 -1.26 12.85 -21.36
C ASN A 161 -0.92 12.19 -22.71
N PRO A 162 -1.74 12.40 -23.77
CA PRO A 162 -1.52 11.78 -25.09
C PRO A 162 -0.16 12.08 -25.72
N ASP A 163 0.44 13.23 -25.39
CA ASP A 163 1.74 13.65 -25.91
C ASP A 163 2.94 13.04 -25.18
N LEU A 164 2.74 12.45 -24.00
CA LEU A 164 3.80 11.91 -23.14
C LEU A 164 3.73 10.38 -23.00
N GLY A 165 2.56 9.80 -23.17
CA GLY A 165 2.29 8.38 -23.07
C GLY A 165 1.87 7.75 -24.39
N HIS A 166 1.09 6.69 -24.32
CA HIS A 166 0.46 6.07 -25.49
C HIS A 166 -0.91 6.70 -25.72
N ALA A 167 -1.02 7.57 -26.74
CA ALA A 167 -2.23 8.35 -27.04
C ALA A 167 -3.49 7.47 -27.15
N GLY A 168 -3.39 6.31 -27.84
CA GLY A 168 -4.51 5.36 -27.95
C GLY A 168 -5.04 4.88 -26.58
N SER A 169 -4.14 4.60 -25.63
CA SER A 169 -4.55 4.24 -24.26
C SER A 169 -5.26 5.37 -23.56
N SER A 170 -4.79 6.61 -23.71
CA SER A 170 -5.40 7.78 -23.08
C SER A 170 -6.82 8.02 -23.61
N TYR A 171 -7.00 8.00 -24.91
CA TYR A 171 -8.33 8.18 -25.53
C TYR A 171 -9.29 7.03 -25.19
N ASN A 172 -8.82 5.80 -25.22
CA ASN A 172 -9.66 4.64 -24.88
C ASN A 172 -10.08 4.64 -23.41
N PHE A 173 -9.20 5.09 -22.49
CA PHE A 173 -9.43 5.07 -21.06
C PHE A 173 -10.26 6.27 -20.57
N LEU A 174 -9.93 7.49 -21.01
CA LEU A 174 -10.58 8.73 -20.57
C LEU A 174 -11.68 9.24 -21.52
N GLY A 175 -11.72 8.73 -22.75
CA GLY A 175 -12.60 9.26 -23.81
C GLY A 175 -12.10 10.58 -24.42
N ASN A 176 -12.71 11.00 -25.53
CA ASN A 176 -12.31 12.19 -26.28
C ASN A 176 -12.43 13.50 -25.47
N GLU A 177 -13.38 13.59 -24.58
CA GLU A 177 -13.55 14.77 -23.73
C GLU A 177 -12.66 14.68 -22.46
N GLY A 178 -12.47 13.48 -21.89
CA GLY A 178 -11.66 13.30 -20.70
C GLY A 178 -10.19 13.64 -20.91
N VAL A 179 -9.61 13.36 -22.09
CA VAL A 179 -8.23 13.73 -22.42
C VAL A 179 -8.00 15.24 -22.55
N LYS A 180 -9.06 16.05 -22.66
CA LYS A 180 -9.00 17.52 -22.67
C LYS A 180 -9.10 18.11 -21.26
N ASP A 181 -9.57 17.34 -20.29
CA ASP A 181 -9.62 17.74 -18.90
C ASP A 181 -8.27 17.44 -18.22
N GLN A 182 -7.44 18.47 -18.07
CA GLN A 182 -6.11 18.34 -17.48
C GLN A 182 -6.17 17.77 -16.06
N LYS A 183 -7.23 18.05 -15.31
CA LYS A 183 -7.40 17.52 -13.94
C LYS A 183 -7.61 16.01 -13.97
N LEU A 184 -8.42 15.52 -14.90
CA LEU A 184 -8.67 14.09 -15.08
C LEU A 184 -7.41 13.37 -15.62
N VAL A 185 -6.72 13.99 -16.58
CA VAL A 185 -5.43 13.49 -17.09
C VAL A 185 -4.40 13.39 -15.95
N ASP A 186 -4.32 14.39 -15.09
CA ASP A 186 -3.40 14.41 -13.95
C ASP A 186 -3.78 13.36 -12.88
N GLU A 187 -5.07 13.18 -12.63
CA GLU A 187 -5.59 12.20 -11.68
C GLU A 187 -5.20 10.77 -12.09
N TRP A 188 -5.28 10.46 -13.38
CA TRP A 188 -4.99 9.12 -13.92
C TRP A 188 -3.57 8.98 -14.48
N SER A 189 -2.73 10.00 -14.41
CA SER A 189 -1.29 9.85 -14.62
C SER A 189 -0.66 9.34 -13.33
N ASN A 190 -0.31 8.05 -13.31
CA ASN A 190 -0.02 7.35 -12.06
C ASN A 190 1.27 7.81 -11.34
N ASP A 191 2.19 8.46 -12.04
CA ASP A 191 3.33 9.17 -11.42
C ASP A 191 2.87 10.30 -10.49
N LYS A 192 1.78 11.00 -10.83
CA LYS A 192 1.17 12.07 -10.02
C LYS A 192 0.30 11.52 -8.89
N ALA A 193 -0.17 10.30 -9.02
CA ALA A 193 -1.05 9.63 -8.06
C ALA A 193 -0.30 8.83 -6.99
N VAL A 194 1.03 8.68 -7.07
CA VAL A 194 1.85 8.01 -6.06
C VAL A 194 1.66 8.66 -4.70
N ARG A 195 1.41 7.84 -3.69
CA ARG A 195 1.20 8.28 -2.30
C ARG A 195 2.24 7.66 -1.37
N PRO A 196 2.89 8.45 -0.52
CA PRO A 196 3.82 7.94 0.48
C PRO A 196 3.18 6.82 1.31
N HIS A 197 3.92 5.74 1.54
CA HIS A 197 3.54 4.59 2.36
C HIS A 197 2.27 3.81 1.95
N LEU A 198 1.49 4.33 1.00
CA LEU A 198 0.24 3.69 0.54
C LEU A 198 0.40 3.01 -0.81
N THR A 199 1.11 3.63 -1.75
CA THR A 199 1.42 2.98 -3.03
C THR A 199 2.43 1.86 -2.76
N PRO A 200 2.09 0.60 -3.10
CA PRO A 200 2.93 -0.54 -2.78
C PRO A 200 4.25 -0.52 -3.55
N ARG A 201 5.23 -1.25 -3.05
CA ARG A 201 6.51 -1.45 -3.73
C ARG A 201 6.32 -2.00 -5.14
N ALA A 202 7.21 -1.61 -6.06
CA ALA A 202 7.11 -1.98 -7.46
C ALA A 202 8.44 -2.41 -8.07
N ILE A 203 8.37 -3.26 -9.11
CA ILE A 203 9.43 -3.45 -10.09
C ILE A 203 8.93 -3.01 -11.46
N LEU A 204 9.78 -2.26 -12.19
CA LEU A 204 9.54 -1.86 -13.56
C LEU A 204 10.56 -2.55 -14.48
N LEU A 205 10.08 -3.09 -15.60
CA LEU A 205 10.88 -3.80 -16.58
C LEU A 205 10.55 -3.20 -17.97
N MET A 206 11.53 -2.59 -18.62
CA MET A 206 11.34 -1.79 -19.84
C MET A 206 12.47 -1.98 -20.83
N SER A 207 12.27 -1.55 -22.07
CA SER A 207 13.32 -1.44 -23.08
C SER A 207 13.67 0.02 -23.33
N ASN A 208 14.95 0.32 -23.54
CA ASN A 208 15.43 1.69 -23.73
C ASN A 208 14.94 2.31 -25.05
N ASP A 209 14.70 1.47 -26.05
CA ASP A 209 14.28 1.82 -27.42
C ASP A 209 12.75 1.69 -27.64
N ASP A 210 11.95 1.72 -26.56
CA ASP A 210 10.49 1.69 -26.68
C ASP A 210 9.96 3.02 -27.21
N GLU A 211 9.53 3.03 -28.48
CA GLU A 211 8.94 4.20 -29.15
C GLU A 211 7.42 4.27 -28.98
N VAL A 212 6.76 3.21 -28.51
CA VAL A 212 5.31 3.14 -28.30
C VAL A 212 4.93 3.72 -26.94
N VAL A 213 5.68 3.37 -25.90
CA VAL A 213 5.54 3.89 -24.54
C VAL A 213 6.91 4.39 -24.08
N PRO A 214 7.26 5.66 -24.37
CA PRO A 214 8.59 6.17 -24.06
C PRO A 214 8.95 6.01 -22.58
N PRO A 215 10.08 5.35 -22.25
CA PRO A 215 10.42 5.00 -20.87
C PRO A 215 10.56 6.21 -19.95
N VAL A 216 11.11 7.33 -20.46
CA VAL A 216 11.42 8.53 -19.67
C VAL A 216 10.15 9.16 -19.10
N THR A 217 9.12 9.32 -19.92
CA THR A 217 7.86 9.98 -19.55
C THR A 217 6.85 9.04 -18.88
N ASN A 218 7.16 7.74 -18.81
CA ASN A 218 6.32 6.72 -18.20
C ASN A 218 7.05 6.02 -17.04
N GLY A 219 7.73 4.91 -17.29
CA GLY A 219 8.30 4.12 -16.19
C GLY A 219 9.35 4.85 -15.35
N VAL A 220 10.23 5.69 -15.96
CA VAL A 220 11.21 6.51 -15.22
C VAL A 220 10.50 7.59 -14.39
N ALA A 221 9.45 8.22 -14.92
CA ALA A 221 8.63 9.17 -14.18
C ALA A 221 7.98 8.51 -12.96
N TYR A 222 7.40 7.32 -13.13
CA TYR A 222 6.82 6.56 -12.01
C TYR A 222 7.86 6.13 -10.98
N TYR A 223 9.03 5.62 -11.42
CA TYR A 223 10.14 5.30 -10.51
C TYR A 223 10.56 6.51 -9.69
N SER A 224 10.73 7.68 -10.34
CA SER A 224 11.10 8.92 -9.67
C SER A 224 10.05 9.34 -8.64
N ALA A 225 8.76 9.28 -9.01
CA ALA A 225 7.66 9.58 -8.09
C ALA A 225 7.65 8.64 -6.88
N MET A 226 7.82 7.33 -7.10
CA MET A 226 7.92 6.32 -6.04
C MET A 226 9.07 6.63 -5.08
N ARG A 227 10.27 6.88 -5.60
CA ARG A 227 11.45 7.17 -4.75
C ARG A 227 11.36 8.50 -4.02
N ASN A 228 10.78 9.53 -4.66
CA ASN A 228 10.51 10.82 -4.02
C ASN A 228 9.46 10.72 -2.90
N ALA A 229 8.49 9.81 -3.04
CA ALA A 229 7.51 9.50 -2.01
C ALA A 229 8.05 8.60 -0.89
N GLY A 230 9.31 8.14 -0.96
CA GLY A 230 9.90 7.21 -0.01
C GLY A 230 9.41 5.77 -0.15
N ASN A 231 8.76 5.42 -1.25
CA ASN A 231 8.32 4.05 -1.54
C ASN A 231 9.42 3.24 -2.23
N GLU A 232 9.50 1.94 -1.92
CA GLU A 232 10.45 1.03 -2.58
C GLU A 232 10.09 0.85 -4.05
N CYS A 233 11.07 1.01 -4.94
CA CYS A 233 10.89 0.78 -6.37
C CYS A 233 12.21 0.30 -6.99
N THR A 234 12.12 -0.79 -7.75
CA THR A 234 13.24 -1.33 -8.55
C THR A 234 12.94 -1.09 -10.03
N MET A 235 13.97 -0.86 -10.84
CA MET A 235 13.80 -0.60 -12.26
C MET A 235 14.92 -1.27 -13.06
N HIS A 236 14.55 -2.04 -14.08
CA HIS A 236 15.44 -2.59 -15.08
C HIS A 236 15.08 -2.04 -16.46
N VAL A 237 16.08 -1.55 -17.18
CA VAL A 237 15.92 -1.04 -18.53
C VAL A 237 16.86 -1.82 -19.44
N TYR A 238 16.30 -2.68 -20.29
CA TYR A 238 17.05 -3.50 -21.24
C TYR A 238 17.45 -2.65 -22.45
N PRO A 239 18.63 -2.88 -23.04
CA PRO A 239 19.18 -2.03 -24.10
C PRO A 239 18.27 -1.89 -25.31
N THR A 240 17.59 -2.96 -25.73
CA THR A 240 16.71 -2.99 -26.90
C THR A 240 15.60 -4.03 -26.72
N ALA A 241 14.59 -4.01 -27.50
CA ALA A 241 13.49 -4.92 -27.78
C ALA A 241 12.16 -4.18 -28.04
N GLY A 242 12.17 -2.85 -28.01
CA GLY A 242 10.99 -2.04 -28.26
C GLY A 242 9.87 -2.31 -27.26
N HIS A 243 8.65 -2.44 -27.74
CA HIS A 243 7.43 -2.58 -26.93
C HIS A 243 6.77 -3.94 -27.12
N GLY A 244 6.05 -4.42 -26.09
CA GLY A 244 5.12 -5.55 -26.22
C GLY A 244 5.79 -6.93 -26.28
N TRP A 245 6.98 -7.09 -25.70
CA TRP A 245 7.69 -8.37 -25.73
C TRP A 245 7.09 -9.44 -24.79
N GLY A 246 6.48 -9.07 -23.67
CA GLY A 246 5.80 -10.01 -22.75
C GLY A 246 6.66 -11.21 -22.37
N PHE A 247 6.16 -12.44 -22.59
CA PHE A 247 6.88 -13.71 -22.35
C PHE A 247 7.66 -14.21 -23.57
N ARG A 248 7.97 -13.35 -24.53
CA ARG A 248 8.73 -13.73 -25.74
C ARG A 248 10.19 -13.93 -25.41
N ASP A 249 10.83 -14.84 -26.15
CA ASP A 249 12.27 -15.13 -26.10
C ASP A 249 13.05 -14.43 -27.21
N ALA A 250 14.33 -14.76 -27.34
CA ALA A 250 15.21 -14.20 -28.36
C ALA A 250 14.74 -14.47 -29.79
N ASP A 251 14.17 -15.64 -30.06
CA ASP A 251 13.66 -16.02 -31.37
C ASP A 251 12.38 -15.26 -31.74
N HIS A 252 11.71 -14.69 -30.73
CA HIS A 252 10.49 -13.93 -30.86
C HIS A 252 10.66 -12.44 -30.53
N GLY A 253 11.90 -11.94 -30.52
CA GLY A 253 12.23 -10.52 -30.46
C GLY A 253 12.61 -9.95 -29.08
N PHE A 254 12.80 -10.81 -28.06
CA PHE A 254 13.29 -10.36 -26.76
C PHE A 254 14.57 -11.12 -26.32
N PRO A 255 15.76 -10.64 -26.69
CA PRO A 255 17.02 -11.33 -26.42
C PRO A 255 17.41 -11.39 -24.94
N TYR A 256 16.76 -10.66 -24.05
CA TYR A 256 17.05 -10.60 -22.61
C TYR A 256 16.07 -11.44 -21.78
N HIS A 257 15.35 -12.39 -22.39
CA HIS A 257 14.31 -13.19 -21.72
C HIS A 257 14.80 -13.87 -20.44
N GLU A 258 15.88 -14.64 -20.52
CA GLU A 258 16.42 -15.34 -19.34
C GLU A 258 16.89 -14.36 -18.25
N GLN A 259 17.60 -13.30 -18.65
CA GLN A 259 18.02 -12.25 -17.70
C GLN A 259 16.81 -11.62 -17.01
N MET A 260 15.77 -11.30 -17.75
CA MET A 260 14.55 -10.71 -17.21
C MET A 260 13.86 -11.65 -16.21
N LEU A 261 13.79 -12.95 -16.50
CA LEU A 261 13.24 -13.95 -15.58
C LEU A 261 14.08 -14.07 -14.30
N ASP A 262 15.41 -13.99 -14.42
CA ASP A 262 16.34 -14.00 -13.27
C ASP A 262 16.17 -12.74 -12.42
N ASP A 263 16.14 -11.55 -13.04
CA ASP A 263 15.93 -10.27 -12.37
C ASP A 263 14.59 -10.25 -11.61
N LEU A 264 13.51 -10.70 -12.26
CA LEU A 264 12.19 -10.80 -11.65
C LEU A 264 12.17 -11.83 -10.50
N THR A 265 12.81 -12.99 -10.71
CA THR A 265 12.90 -14.04 -9.68
C THR A 265 13.67 -13.53 -8.46
N ALA A 266 14.81 -12.87 -8.68
CA ALA A 266 15.62 -12.29 -7.61
C ALA A 266 14.81 -11.24 -6.81
N TRP A 267 14.08 -10.38 -7.51
CA TRP A 267 13.22 -9.39 -6.87
C TRP A 267 12.08 -10.05 -6.08
N LEU A 268 11.35 -11.01 -6.66
CA LEU A 268 10.28 -11.74 -5.97
C LEU A 268 10.76 -12.45 -4.70
N ARG A 269 11.99 -12.98 -4.70
CA ARG A 269 12.62 -13.61 -3.53
C ARG A 269 13.03 -12.60 -2.46
N SER A 270 13.36 -11.36 -2.86
CA SER A 270 13.71 -10.28 -1.93
C SER A 270 12.50 -9.72 -1.19
N LEU A 271 11.27 -9.93 -1.70
CA LEU A 271 10.07 -9.44 -1.04
C LEU A 271 9.89 -10.10 0.33
N PRO A 272 9.53 -9.33 1.37
CA PRO A 272 9.23 -9.89 2.67
C PRO A 272 8.09 -10.91 2.56
N LYS A 273 8.16 -11.95 3.37
CA LYS A 273 7.04 -12.90 3.54
C LYS A 273 6.20 -12.43 4.71
N PRO A 274 4.97 -11.92 4.46
CA PRO A 274 4.11 -11.47 5.55
C PRO A 274 3.81 -12.62 6.52
N ASN A 275 3.99 -12.37 7.80
CA ASN A 275 3.61 -13.31 8.85
C ASN A 275 2.13 -13.09 9.20
N PRO A 276 1.20 -14.00 8.87
CA PRO A 276 -0.23 -13.81 9.14
C PRO A 276 -0.56 -13.76 10.65
N SER A 277 0.38 -14.22 11.49
CA SER A 277 0.26 -14.18 12.95
C SER A 277 0.95 -12.96 13.58
N ALA A 278 1.54 -12.06 12.78
CA ALA A 278 2.22 -10.89 13.29
C ALA A 278 1.25 -9.94 14.02
N ILE A 279 1.76 -9.32 15.09
CA ILE A 279 1.06 -8.24 15.79
C ILE A 279 1.10 -7.00 14.90
N ARG A 280 -0.06 -6.55 14.43
CA ARG A 280 -0.18 -5.42 13.52
C ARG A 280 -0.11 -4.10 14.29
N VAL A 281 0.82 -3.23 13.88
CA VAL A 281 1.09 -1.92 14.49
C VAL A 281 0.83 -0.82 13.47
N ALA A 282 -0.12 0.06 13.73
CA ALA A 282 -0.39 1.23 12.89
C ALA A 282 0.24 2.48 13.52
N CYS A 283 1.16 3.14 12.79
CA CYS A 283 1.74 4.42 13.17
C CYS A 283 0.97 5.54 12.48
N ILE A 284 0.07 6.19 13.20
CA ILE A 284 -0.76 7.32 12.75
C ILE A 284 -0.06 8.62 13.13
N GLY A 285 0.06 9.56 12.17
CA GLY A 285 0.71 10.83 12.47
C GLY A 285 0.79 11.80 11.29
N ASN A 286 1.57 12.83 11.49
CA ASN A 286 1.85 13.89 10.53
C ASN A 286 3.19 13.68 9.79
N SER A 287 3.82 14.76 9.30
CA SER A 287 5.12 14.74 8.61
C SER A 287 6.24 14.03 9.36
N ILE A 288 6.22 14.06 10.69
CA ILE A 288 7.23 13.39 11.52
C ILE A 288 7.06 11.86 11.44
N THR A 289 5.83 11.36 11.36
CA THR A 289 5.53 9.95 11.15
C THR A 289 5.76 9.54 9.70
N ASP A 290 5.37 10.40 8.76
CA ASP A 290 5.63 10.27 7.32
C ASP A 290 7.13 10.12 7.02
N GLY A 291 7.98 10.82 7.76
CA GLY A 291 9.45 10.82 7.59
C GLY A 291 9.94 11.96 6.72
N PHE A 292 9.19 13.07 6.69
CA PHE A 292 9.55 14.27 5.93
C PHE A 292 11.00 14.68 6.13
N GLY A 293 11.70 14.89 5.01
CA GLY A 293 13.10 15.34 4.97
C GLY A 293 14.14 14.27 5.36
N ILE A 294 13.74 13.05 5.65
CA ILE A 294 14.65 11.92 5.91
C ILE A 294 14.90 11.18 4.59
N PRO A 295 16.14 11.21 4.05
CA PRO A 295 16.46 10.39 2.89
C PRO A 295 16.21 8.91 3.18
N MET A 296 15.53 8.20 2.28
CA MET A 296 15.12 6.81 2.46
C MET A 296 14.26 6.62 3.72
N ALA A 297 13.18 7.40 3.85
CA ALA A 297 12.26 7.33 4.99
C ALA A 297 11.60 5.94 5.13
N ASP A 298 11.46 5.19 4.04
CA ASP A 298 11.05 3.79 3.97
C ASP A 298 11.97 2.83 4.76
N VAL A 299 13.20 3.25 5.07
CA VAL A 299 14.18 2.51 5.87
C VAL A 299 14.54 3.24 7.17
N LYS A 300 14.66 4.58 7.12
CA LYS A 300 15.21 5.42 8.18
C LYS A 300 14.17 6.25 8.95
N GLY A 301 12.92 6.26 8.53
CA GLY A 301 11.82 6.84 9.30
C GLY A 301 11.54 6.03 10.58
N TYR A 302 10.95 6.66 11.59
CA TYR A 302 10.75 5.96 12.87
C TYR A 302 9.86 4.71 12.77
N PRO A 303 8.81 4.64 11.92
CA PRO A 303 8.03 3.40 11.79
C PRO A 303 8.85 2.23 11.24
N ALA A 304 9.70 2.47 10.25
CA ALA A 304 10.58 1.45 9.68
C ALA A 304 11.63 0.97 10.69
N GLN A 305 12.24 1.90 11.43
CA GLN A 305 13.18 1.56 12.50
C GLN A 305 12.51 0.85 13.67
N LEU A 306 11.24 1.17 13.96
CA LEU A 306 10.43 0.44 14.95
C LEU A 306 10.17 -1.00 14.49
N GLN A 307 9.87 -1.22 13.20
CA GLN A 307 9.76 -2.57 12.61
C GLN A 307 11.04 -3.38 12.83
N GLN A 308 12.20 -2.79 12.55
CA GLN A 308 13.50 -3.46 12.74
C GLN A 308 13.72 -3.86 14.23
N LYS A 309 13.35 -2.98 15.16
CA LYS A 309 13.48 -3.25 16.60
C LYS A 309 12.49 -4.30 17.09
N LEU A 310 11.28 -4.33 16.59
CA LEU A 310 10.23 -5.30 17.00
C LEU A 310 10.41 -6.68 16.37
N GLY A 311 11.04 -6.77 15.18
CA GLY A 311 11.29 -8.02 14.46
C GLY A 311 10.04 -8.61 13.79
N ASP A 312 10.18 -9.85 13.28
CA ASP A 312 9.20 -10.54 12.41
C ASP A 312 7.90 -10.96 13.11
N GLY A 313 7.85 -10.88 14.44
CA GLY A 313 6.62 -11.07 15.21
C GLY A 313 5.65 -9.89 15.12
N TYR A 314 6.05 -8.80 14.46
CA TYR A 314 5.25 -7.58 14.30
C TYR A 314 5.22 -7.15 12.84
N GLU A 315 4.13 -6.51 12.44
CA GLU A 315 3.98 -5.82 11.16
C GLU A 315 3.67 -4.36 11.42
N VAL A 316 4.66 -3.48 11.24
CA VAL A 316 4.52 -2.03 11.46
C VAL A 316 4.25 -1.33 10.13
N LYS A 317 3.11 -0.64 10.05
CA LYS A 317 2.78 0.20 8.88
C LYS A 317 2.78 1.68 9.22
N ASN A 318 3.35 2.45 8.32
CA ASN A 318 3.37 3.91 8.38
C ASN A 318 2.10 4.46 7.73
N TYR A 319 1.30 5.18 8.51
CA TYR A 319 0.12 5.94 8.07
C TYR A 319 0.29 7.43 8.33
N GLY A 320 1.53 7.91 8.39
CA GLY A 320 1.84 9.33 8.46
C GLY A 320 1.44 10.07 7.19
N VAL A 321 0.93 11.29 7.34
CA VAL A 321 0.64 12.20 6.23
C VAL A 321 1.09 13.60 6.61
N SER A 322 1.99 14.16 5.80
CA SER A 322 2.59 15.47 6.06
C SER A 322 1.55 16.59 6.20
N ALA A 323 1.81 17.55 7.08
CA ALA A 323 1.00 18.74 7.36
C ALA A 323 -0.36 18.51 8.06
N ARG A 324 -0.75 17.29 8.41
CA ARG A 324 -2.09 16.98 8.95
C ARG A 324 -2.22 17.34 10.43
N THR A 325 -3.44 17.77 10.79
CA THR A 325 -3.85 18.12 12.14
C THR A 325 -4.63 17.00 12.82
N MET A 326 -4.57 16.95 14.15
CA MET A 326 -5.49 16.17 14.98
C MET A 326 -6.91 16.79 14.96
N MET A 327 -6.99 18.12 14.98
CA MET A 327 -8.24 18.86 14.95
C MET A 327 -8.99 18.64 13.65
N ASN A 328 -10.27 18.27 13.74
CA ASN A 328 -11.16 18.12 12.59
C ASN A 328 -11.55 19.46 11.93
N LYS A 329 -11.40 20.56 12.66
CA LYS A 329 -11.57 21.95 12.17
C LYS A 329 -10.25 22.65 11.88
N GLY A 330 -9.11 21.93 11.95
CA GLY A 330 -7.82 22.43 11.49
C GLY A 330 -7.79 22.61 9.97
N ASP A 331 -6.71 23.17 9.46
CA ASP A 331 -6.53 23.44 8.02
C ASP A 331 -6.59 22.16 7.18
N ILE A 332 -5.93 21.08 7.61
CA ILE A 332 -5.88 19.80 6.87
C ILE A 332 -6.07 18.61 7.86
N PRO A 333 -7.32 18.25 8.17
CA PRO A 333 -7.61 17.21 9.16
C PRO A 333 -7.17 15.81 8.75
N TYR A 334 -6.44 15.10 9.62
CA TYR A 334 -5.98 13.74 9.37
C TYR A 334 -7.15 12.74 9.16
N MET A 335 -8.25 12.88 9.89
CA MET A 335 -9.38 11.95 9.78
C MET A 335 -10.10 12.00 8.43
N LYS A 336 -9.78 12.96 7.55
CA LYS A 336 -10.28 13.01 6.16
C LYS A 336 -9.40 12.25 5.17
N GLU A 337 -8.20 11.81 5.58
CA GLU A 337 -7.23 11.18 4.70
C GLU A 337 -7.55 9.71 4.37
N LEU A 338 -7.09 9.26 3.21
CA LEU A 338 -7.12 7.84 2.84
C LEU A 338 -6.30 7.00 3.83
N ALA A 339 -5.18 7.55 4.34
CA ALA A 339 -4.33 6.90 5.34
C ALA A 339 -5.12 6.54 6.62
N TRP A 340 -6.05 7.40 7.05
CA TRP A 340 -6.94 7.13 8.18
C TRP A 340 -7.85 5.92 7.92
N ARG A 341 -8.48 5.85 6.73
CA ARG A 341 -9.34 4.70 6.35
C ARG A 341 -8.52 3.41 6.26
N ASN A 342 -7.32 3.48 5.70
CA ASN A 342 -6.44 2.32 5.59
C ASN A 342 -5.90 1.83 6.94
N ALA A 343 -5.58 2.74 7.86
CA ALA A 343 -5.17 2.37 9.22
C ALA A 343 -6.28 1.59 9.95
N GLN A 344 -7.55 1.94 9.73
CA GLN A 344 -8.68 1.19 10.27
C GLN A 344 -8.86 -0.17 9.57
N ALA A 345 -8.81 -0.19 8.23
CA ALA A 345 -8.97 -1.41 7.43
C ALA A 345 -7.84 -2.43 7.66
N PHE A 346 -6.66 -1.99 8.07
CA PHE A 346 -5.55 -2.83 8.50
C PHE A 346 -5.90 -3.66 9.75
N LEU A 347 -6.92 -3.29 10.51
CA LEU A 347 -7.34 -3.91 11.76
C LEU A 347 -6.16 -4.10 12.73
N PRO A 348 -5.48 -3.03 13.15
CA PRO A 348 -4.28 -3.11 13.96
C PRO A 348 -4.56 -3.70 15.35
N ASN A 349 -3.56 -4.38 15.94
CA ASN A 349 -3.57 -4.79 17.34
C ASN A 349 -3.01 -3.68 18.24
N ILE A 350 -2.15 -2.83 17.67
CA ILE A 350 -1.54 -1.68 18.36
C ILE A 350 -1.67 -0.46 17.44
N VAL A 351 -2.09 0.67 18.03
CA VAL A 351 -2.10 1.95 17.34
C VAL A 351 -1.25 2.96 18.11
N ILE A 352 -0.37 3.64 17.40
CA ILE A 352 0.46 4.72 17.90
C ILE A 352 -0.03 6.01 17.25
N ILE A 353 -0.51 6.95 18.04
CA ILE A 353 -1.03 8.25 17.56
C ILE A 353 -0.01 9.33 17.92
N LYS A 354 0.62 9.92 16.89
CA LYS A 354 1.56 11.04 17.03
C LYS A 354 1.10 12.20 16.12
N LEU A 355 0.09 12.93 16.56
CA LEU A 355 -0.44 14.15 15.98
C LEU A 355 -0.34 15.30 17.00
N GLY A 356 -0.61 16.53 16.59
CA GLY A 356 -0.57 17.72 17.43
C GLY A 356 0.38 18.80 16.89
N THR A 357 1.55 18.43 16.37
CA THR A 357 2.56 19.41 15.91
C THR A 357 1.96 20.50 15.00
N ASN A 358 1.07 20.16 14.06
CA ASN A 358 0.43 21.13 13.17
C ASN A 358 -0.74 21.84 13.83
N ASP A 359 -1.31 21.28 14.86
CA ASP A 359 -2.36 21.88 15.69
C ASP A 359 -1.83 23.05 16.48
N ALA A 360 -0.55 22.98 16.89
CA ALA A 360 0.16 24.05 17.58
C ALA A 360 0.51 25.26 16.69
N LYS A 361 0.18 25.26 15.39
CA LYS A 361 0.25 26.46 14.54
C LYS A 361 -0.78 27.48 14.98
N THR A 362 -0.40 28.77 14.96
CA THR A 362 -1.25 29.85 15.44
C THR A 362 -2.68 29.82 14.88
N HIS A 363 -2.83 29.62 13.57
CA HIS A 363 -4.14 29.61 12.93
C HIS A 363 -4.97 28.35 13.26
N ASN A 364 -4.34 27.19 13.47
CA ASN A 364 -5.03 25.98 13.89
C ASN A 364 -5.41 26.03 15.37
N TRP A 365 -4.48 26.49 16.24
CA TRP A 365 -4.76 26.60 17.66
C TRP A 365 -5.86 27.64 18.00
N ALA A 366 -6.15 28.57 17.09
CA ALA A 366 -7.28 29.48 17.19
C ALA A 366 -8.66 28.75 17.30
N GLN A 367 -8.74 27.47 16.88
CA GLN A 367 -9.93 26.62 17.08
C GLN A 367 -10.12 26.20 18.54
N GLY A 368 -9.09 26.32 19.37
CA GLY A 368 -9.10 26.14 20.80
C GLY A 368 -8.87 24.70 21.29
N ALA A 369 -8.47 24.64 22.56
CA ALA A 369 -8.15 23.38 23.26
C ALA A 369 -9.31 22.37 23.31
N GLU A 370 -10.55 22.86 23.31
CA GLU A 370 -11.73 21.98 23.33
C GLU A 370 -11.91 21.24 22.00
N GLU A 371 -11.68 21.90 20.86
CA GLU A 371 -11.71 21.24 19.55
C GLU A 371 -10.63 20.15 19.45
N TYR A 372 -9.41 20.43 19.92
CA TYR A 372 -8.33 19.44 19.97
C TYR A 372 -8.74 18.22 20.82
N ARG A 373 -9.30 18.46 22.00
CA ARG A 373 -9.77 17.42 22.90
C ARG A 373 -10.88 16.56 22.29
N GLN A 374 -11.87 17.19 21.63
CA GLN A 374 -13.01 16.50 21.02
C GLN A 374 -12.55 15.66 19.82
N SER A 375 -11.71 16.20 18.97
CA SER A 375 -11.18 15.51 17.80
C SER A 375 -10.35 14.27 18.19
N MET A 376 -9.49 14.40 19.21
CA MET A 376 -8.72 13.26 19.71
C MET A 376 -9.62 12.20 20.36
N GLN A 377 -10.65 12.60 21.11
CA GLN A 377 -11.63 11.66 21.68
C GLN A 377 -12.36 10.90 20.57
N ALA A 378 -12.79 11.58 19.51
CA ALA A 378 -13.47 10.95 18.37
C ALA A 378 -12.58 9.92 17.66
N MET A 379 -11.27 10.23 17.49
CA MET A 379 -10.30 9.29 16.94
C MET A 379 -10.14 8.04 17.82
N ILE A 380 -10.03 8.23 19.14
CA ILE A 380 -9.93 7.13 20.10
C ILE A 380 -11.19 6.25 20.05
N ASP A 381 -12.38 6.87 20.03
CA ASP A 381 -13.66 6.14 20.02
C ASP A 381 -13.81 5.30 18.75
N THR A 382 -13.43 5.86 17.59
CA THR A 382 -13.43 5.14 16.32
C THR A 382 -12.50 3.92 16.37
N LEU A 383 -11.28 4.08 16.88
CA LEU A 383 -10.31 2.97 16.97
C LEU A 383 -10.76 1.88 17.95
N LYS A 384 -11.37 2.26 19.07
CA LYS A 384 -11.92 1.30 20.05
C LYS A 384 -13.10 0.50 19.50
N ALA A 385 -13.82 1.04 18.52
CA ALA A 385 -14.94 0.36 17.87
C ALA A 385 -14.48 -0.70 16.85
N LEU A 386 -13.18 -0.72 16.45
CA LEU A 386 -12.67 -1.71 15.52
C LEU A 386 -12.78 -3.15 16.08
N PRO A 387 -13.07 -4.16 15.24
CA PRO A 387 -13.12 -5.56 15.64
C PRO A 387 -11.81 -6.05 16.31
N SER A 388 -10.67 -5.51 15.91
CA SER A 388 -9.35 -5.82 16.49
C SER A 388 -9.13 -5.28 17.91
N LYS A 389 -9.95 -4.31 18.37
CA LYS A 389 -9.87 -3.67 19.69
C LYS A 389 -8.43 -3.31 20.09
N PRO A 390 -7.75 -2.45 19.32
CA PRO A 390 -6.33 -2.20 19.46
C PRO A 390 -5.96 -1.62 20.83
N LYS A 391 -4.75 -1.95 21.30
CA LYS A 391 -4.10 -1.18 22.36
C LYS A 391 -3.64 0.15 21.78
N ILE A 392 -4.11 1.27 22.33
CA ILE A 392 -3.86 2.61 21.82
C ILE A 392 -2.79 3.29 22.66
N TYR A 393 -1.77 3.84 21.99
CA TYR A 393 -0.72 4.67 22.57
C TYR A 393 -0.86 6.10 22.06
N LEU A 394 -1.07 7.04 22.96
CA LEU A 394 -1.12 8.47 22.67
C LEU A 394 0.25 9.08 22.97
N CYS A 395 0.90 9.61 21.91
CA CYS A 395 2.19 10.25 22.03
C CYS A 395 2.05 11.77 22.14
N SER A 396 2.84 12.42 23.00
CA SER A 396 3.05 13.86 22.86
C SER A 396 3.74 14.18 21.52
N PRO A 397 3.54 15.38 20.95
CA PRO A 397 4.47 15.89 19.95
C PRO A 397 5.90 15.93 20.50
N ILE A 398 6.91 15.84 19.64
CA ILE A 398 8.30 16.11 20.02
C ILE A 398 8.51 17.64 20.16
N PRO A 399 9.58 18.12 20.83
CA PRO A 399 9.83 19.52 20.97
C PRO A 399 9.93 20.28 19.65
N ALA A 400 9.35 21.47 19.58
CA ALA A 400 9.60 22.45 18.54
C ALA A 400 10.71 23.38 18.97
N PHE A 401 11.94 23.19 18.40
CA PHE A 401 13.11 23.99 18.77
C PHE A 401 13.18 25.34 18.04
N LYS A 402 12.26 25.58 17.10
CA LYS A 402 12.08 26.82 16.35
C LYS A 402 10.60 27.06 16.08
N ASP A 403 10.22 28.33 15.94
CA ASP A 403 8.85 28.73 15.58
C ASP A 403 8.58 28.62 14.07
N SER A 404 9.17 27.60 13.42
CA SER A 404 8.95 27.36 12.00
C SER A 404 7.47 27.10 11.72
N TRP A 405 6.95 27.70 10.65
CA TRP A 405 5.52 27.63 10.30
C TRP A 405 4.55 28.02 11.42
N THR A 406 4.95 28.91 12.32
CA THR A 406 4.16 29.35 13.49
C THR A 406 3.81 28.23 14.48
N ILE A 407 4.54 27.12 14.48
CA ILE A 407 4.38 26.04 15.44
C ILE A 407 4.94 26.49 16.79
N SER A 408 4.10 26.46 17.82
CA SER A 408 4.46 26.93 19.16
C SER A 408 4.70 25.78 20.13
N ASP A 409 5.95 25.65 20.59
CA ASP A 409 6.30 24.66 21.63
C ASP A 409 5.55 24.94 22.95
N SER A 410 5.30 26.21 23.24
CA SER A 410 4.48 26.61 24.42
C SER A 410 3.06 26.06 24.36
N VAL A 411 2.44 26.02 23.19
CA VAL A 411 1.13 25.38 22.99
C VAL A 411 1.21 23.88 23.22
N ILE A 412 2.23 23.24 22.67
CA ILE A 412 2.46 21.79 22.87
C ILE A 412 2.56 21.47 24.35
N VAL A 413 3.43 22.15 25.08
CA VAL A 413 3.73 21.85 26.50
C VAL A 413 2.55 22.22 27.42
N ASN A 414 2.02 23.44 27.25
CA ASN A 414 1.07 23.99 28.24
C ASN A 414 -0.39 23.63 27.96
N ALA A 415 -0.71 23.17 26.76
CA ALA A 415 -2.08 22.86 26.39
C ALA A 415 -2.27 21.43 25.83
N GLU A 416 -1.55 21.04 24.76
CA GLU A 416 -1.77 19.74 24.13
C GLU A 416 -1.37 18.57 25.05
N MET A 417 -0.17 18.60 25.63
CA MET A 417 0.31 17.50 26.48
C MET A 417 -0.62 17.22 27.67
N PRO A 418 -1.11 18.22 28.43
CA PRO A 418 -2.08 18.00 29.51
C PRO A 418 -3.41 17.37 29.00
N ILE A 419 -3.86 17.75 27.79
CA ILE A 419 -5.08 17.16 27.19
C ILE A 419 -4.81 15.70 26.83
N ILE A 420 -3.70 15.39 26.16
CA ILE A 420 -3.31 14.03 25.77
C ILE A 420 -3.24 13.11 27.00
N GLN A 421 -2.58 13.57 28.08
CA GLN A 421 -2.44 12.82 29.33
C GLN A 421 -3.81 12.54 29.99
N LYS A 422 -4.69 13.56 30.05
CA LYS A 422 -6.05 13.40 30.60
C LYS A 422 -6.87 12.41 29.78
N LEU A 423 -6.79 12.49 28.44
CA LEU A 423 -7.49 11.57 27.54
C LEU A 423 -6.94 10.14 27.64
N ALA A 424 -5.61 9.99 27.72
CA ALA A 424 -4.99 8.69 27.93
C ALA A 424 -5.53 8.01 29.20
N LYS A 425 -5.51 8.71 30.31
CA LYS A 425 -6.04 8.22 31.59
C LYS A 425 -7.53 7.89 31.52
N LYS A 426 -8.34 8.81 31.00
CA LYS A 426 -9.81 8.65 30.85
C LYS A 426 -10.16 7.43 30.02
N ASN A 427 -9.42 7.22 28.92
CA ASN A 427 -9.72 6.20 27.93
C ASN A 427 -8.97 4.89 28.16
N LYS A 428 -8.18 4.75 29.23
CA LYS A 428 -7.31 3.60 29.49
C LYS A 428 -6.35 3.33 28.33
N CYS A 429 -5.87 4.41 27.67
CA CYS A 429 -4.81 4.37 26.66
C CYS A 429 -3.45 4.55 27.33
N ALA A 430 -2.39 4.02 26.73
CA ALA A 430 -1.04 4.29 27.18
C ALA A 430 -0.62 5.71 26.72
N TYR A 431 0.13 6.44 27.55
CA TYR A 431 0.77 7.70 27.18
C TYR A 431 2.25 7.48 26.95
N ILE A 432 2.78 8.04 25.86
CA ILE A 432 4.21 8.06 25.56
C ILE A 432 4.67 9.53 25.52
N ASP A 433 5.52 9.90 26.44
CA ASP A 433 6.14 11.21 26.43
C ASP A 433 7.32 11.25 25.47
N LEU A 434 7.06 11.72 24.26
CA LEU A 434 8.10 11.97 23.27
C LEU A 434 8.71 13.37 23.43
N HIS A 435 8.07 14.29 24.15
CA HIS A 435 8.55 15.67 24.30
C HIS A 435 9.72 15.75 25.28
N THR A 436 9.48 15.38 26.53
CA THR A 436 10.55 15.49 27.57
C THR A 436 11.64 14.43 27.39
N SER A 437 11.32 13.32 26.73
CA SER A 437 12.28 12.24 26.40
C SER A 437 13.14 12.54 25.17
N TYR A 438 12.81 13.62 24.41
CA TYR A 438 13.47 13.97 23.16
C TYR A 438 14.07 15.40 23.26
N ILE A 439 15.26 15.52 23.81
CA ILE A 439 15.91 16.83 24.11
C ILE A 439 17.05 17.19 23.17
N TYR A 440 17.27 16.45 22.08
CA TYR A 440 18.48 16.54 21.25
C TYR A 440 18.24 17.41 20.02
N LYS A 441 18.63 18.70 20.08
CA LYS A 441 18.55 19.62 18.93
C LYS A 441 19.35 19.18 17.70
N ASP A 442 20.48 18.53 17.92
CA ASP A 442 21.34 17.96 16.86
C ASP A 442 20.74 16.77 16.12
N MET A 443 19.64 16.22 16.64
CA MET A 443 18.85 15.16 15.98
C MET A 443 17.68 15.71 15.14
N MET A 444 17.63 17.02 14.90
CA MET A 444 16.62 17.70 14.10
C MET A 444 17.17 18.12 12.75
N LEU A 445 16.28 18.34 11.78
CA LEU A 445 16.58 19.07 10.55
C LEU A 445 16.75 20.57 10.87
N SER A 446 17.20 21.33 9.89
CA SER A 446 17.47 22.77 10.03
C SER A 446 16.24 23.60 10.41
N ASP A 447 15.04 23.07 10.17
CA ASP A 447 13.77 23.70 10.53
C ASP A 447 13.46 23.65 12.04
N GLY A 448 14.12 22.77 12.80
CA GLY A 448 13.93 22.59 14.24
C GLY A 448 12.59 21.94 14.64
N ILE A 449 11.84 21.39 13.68
CA ILE A 449 10.54 20.72 13.85
C ILE A 449 10.61 19.23 13.48
N HIS A 450 11.30 18.90 12.39
CA HIS A 450 11.38 17.53 11.89
C HIS A 450 12.66 16.85 12.37
N PRO A 451 12.59 15.60 12.83
CA PRO A 451 13.76 14.83 13.19
C PRO A 451 14.55 14.44 11.93
N ASN A 452 15.87 14.34 12.04
CA ASN A 452 16.69 13.62 11.08
C ASN A 452 16.64 12.10 11.35
N ALA A 453 17.38 11.29 10.59
CA ALA A 453 17.36 9.82 10.72
C ALA A 453 17.74 9.34 12.15
N LYS A 454 18.70 10.00 12.83
CA LYS A 454 19.07 9.69 14.21
C LYS A 454 17.95 10.04 15.19
N GLY A 455 17.26 11.15 14.95
CA GLY A 455 16.10 11.55 15.74
C GLY A 455 14.92 10.57 15.58
N ALA A 456 14.69 10.11 14.36
CA ALA A 456 13.71 9.07 14.08
C ALA A 456 14.06 7.75 14.79
N GLU A 457 15.34 7.36 14.85
CA GLU A 457 15.82 6.20 15.59
C GLU A 457 15.56 6.32 17.10
N LYS A 458 15.83 7.50 17.66
CA LYS A 458 15.56 7.78 19.08
C LYS A 458 14.06 7.63 19.39
N MET A 459 13.19 8.20 18.53
CA MET A 459 11.74 8.03 18.67
C MET A 459 11.32 6.56 18.62
N ALA A 460 11.85 5.80 17.66
CA ALA A 460 11.60 4.36 17.53
C ALA A 460 11.99 3.60 18.80
N GLY A 461 13.13 3.94 19.43
CA GLY A 461 13.58 3.36 20.69
C GLY A 461 12.61 3.64 21.85
N ILE A 462 12.18 4.88 22.02
CA ILE A 462 11.23 5.27 23.10
C ILE A 462 9.90 4.54 22.92
N ILE A 463 9.40 4.46 21.68
CA ILE A 463 8.13 3.78 21.36
C ILE A 463 8.27 2.25 21.56
N PHE A 464 9.40 1.66 21.12
CA PHE A 464 9.71 0.25 21.33
C PHE A 464 9.68 -0.13 22.81
N ASP A 465 10.35 0.67 23.67
CA ASP A 465 10.38 0.44 25.10
C ASP A 465 8.97 0.51 25.72
N ALA A 466 8.13 1.44 25.25
CA ALA A 466 6.76 1.57 25.72
C ALA A 466 5.86 0.39 25.30
N ILE A 467 6.07 -0.17 24.11
CA ILE A 467 5.32 -1.35 23.63
C ILE A 467 5.73 -2.60 24.40
N ARG A 468 7.02 -2.75 24.72
CA ARG A 468 7.58 -3.93 25.42
C ARG A 468 7.35 -3.94 26.93
N LYS A 469 7.08 -2.79 27.55
CA LYS A 469 6.65 -2.72 28.96
C LYS A 469 5.31 -3.45 29.10
N LYS A 470 5.29 -4.55 29.89
CA LYS A 470 4.09 -5.32 30.21
C LYS A 470 3.13 -4.56 31.11
#